data_8ccab2f1573b47f6124722b87b220317
#
_entry.id   8ccab2f1573b47f6124722b87b220317
#
_cell.length_a   1.000
_cell.length_b   1.000
_cell.length_c   1.000
_cell.angle_alpha   90.00
_cell.angle_beta   90.00
_cell.angle_gamma   90.00
#
_symmetry.space_group_name_H-M   'P 1'
#
loop_
_entity.id
_entity.type
_entity.pdbx_description
1 polymer ?
#
loop_
_entity_poly.entity_id
_entity_poly.type
_entity_poly.pdbx_seq_one_letter_code
_entity_poly.pdbx_strand_id
1 'polypeptide(L)'
;KRSDYITLHVPLIESTQNLFNLERLKMMKDSARLINVARGGIVNEKDLSIALNRSLIAGAAIDVFEKEPIDSNNPLINSQNILLTPHLGASTFEASEGVSFGICMQVRDYLIDGKLSNPLNMPVHDMGELKQIQSLLDLSEIMGKI
;
A
#
# COMPACT_ATOMS: atom_id res chain seq x y z
N LYS A 1 -18.27 1.35 -13.83
CA LYS A 1 -19.34 2.06 -14.59
C LYS A 1 -20.38 2.79 -13.72
N ARG A 2 -20.42 2.62 -12.40
CA ARG A 2 -21.42 3.25 -11.52
C ARG A 2 -20.83 4.25 -10.53
N SER A 3 -19.55 4.12 -10.18
CA SER A 3 -18.88 4.92 -9.16
C SER A 3 -18.49 6.29 -9.70
N ASP A 4 -18.63 7.31 -8.86
CA ASP A 4 -18.16 8.67 -9.14
C ASP A 4 -16.74 8.90 -8.59
N TYR A 5 -16.37 8.16 -7.54
CA TYR A 5 -15.03 8.11 -6.98
C TYR A 5 -14.57 6.66 -6.83
N ILE A 6 -13.33 6.40 -7.19
CA ILE A 6 -12.67 5.11 -6.99
C ILE A 6 -11.38 5.37 -6.22
N THR A 7 -11.24 4.76 -5.04
CA THR A 7 -10.02 4.82 -4.22
C THR A 7 -9.43 3.43 -4.10
N LEU A 8 -8.09 3.34 -4.21
CA LEU A 8 -7.37 2.08 -4.24
C LEU A 8 -6.74 1.82 -2.87
N HIS A 9 -6.94 0.60 -2.34
CA HIS A 9 -6.46 0.16 -1.02
C HIS A 9 -5.93 -1.28 -1.07
N VAL A 10 -5.40 -1.71 -2.22
CA VAL A 10 -4.86 -3.05 -2.42
C VAL A 10 -3.33 -3.03 -2.40
N PRO A 11 -2.65 -4.13 -2.02
CA PRO A 11 -1.20 -4.25 -2.17
C PRO A 11 -0.81 -4.35 -3.65
N LEU A 12 0.44 -4.00 -3.96
CA LEU A 12 1.02 -4.28 -5.28
C LEU A 12 1.49 -5.73 -5.30
N ILE A 13 0.79 -6.54 -6.08
CA ILE A 13 1.11 -7.95 -6.38
C ILE A 13 0.89 -8.18 -7.88
N GLU A 14 1.28 -9.32 -8.40
CA GLU A 14 1.15 -9.64 -9.83
C GLU A 14 -0.28 -9.38 -10.39
N SER A 15 -1.30 -9.77 -9.64
CA SER A 15 -2.70 -9.58 -10.05
C SER A 15 -3.23 -8.14 -9.95
N THR A 16 -2.53 -7.26 -9.24
CA THR A 16 -2.90 -5.84 -9.06
C THR A 16 -1.97 -4.89 -9.82
N GLN A 17 -0.88 -5.40 -10.39
CA GLN A 17 0.00 -4.61 -11.24
C GLN A 17 -0.76 -4.14 -12.49
N ASN A 18 -0.68 -2.84 -12.78
CA ASN A 18 -1.42 -2.20 -13.87
C ASN A 18 -2.93 -2.50 -13.83
N LEU A 19 -3.48 -2.69 -12.63
CA LEU A 19 -4.91 -2.95 -12.43
C LEU A 19 -5.77 -1.88 -13.11
N PHE A 20 -5.35 -0.62 -13.06
CA PHE A 20 -5.96 0.48 -13.80
C PHE A 20 -5.10 0.83 -15.02
N ASN A 21 -5.35 0.13 -16.11
CA ASN A 21 -4.86 0.41 -17.45
C ASN A 21 -5.88 1.23 -18.25
N LEU A 22 -5.54 1.59 -19.49
CA LEU A 22 -6.39 2.42 -20.35
C LEU A 22 -7.78 1.80 -20.60
N GLU A 23 -7.86 0.48 -20.72
CA GLU A 23 -9.14 -0.20 -20.94
C GLU A 23 -10.08 -0.02 -19.73
N ARG A 24 -9.56 -0.20 -18.52
CA ARG A 24 -10.35 0.00 -17.29
C ARG A 24 -10.71 1.46 -17.05
N LEU A 25 -9.79 2.38 -17.36
CA LEU A 25 -10.05 3.81 -17.28
C LEU A 25 -11.19 4.23 -18.22
N LYS A 26 -11.25 3.70 -19.45
CA LYS A 26 -12.37 3.92 -20.37
C LYS A 26 -13.71 3.35 -19.90
N MET A 27 -13.70 2.41 -18.96
CA MET A 27 -14.92 1.85 -18.38
C MET A 27 -15.50 2.72 -17.26
N MET A 28 -14.77 3.69 -16.77
CA MET A 28 -15.23 4.64 -15.75
C MET A 28 -16.22 5.63 -16.37
N LYS A 29 -16.91 6.38 -15.53
CA LYS A 29 -17.68 7.56 -16.00
C LYS A 29 -16.68 8.66 -16.39
N ASP A 30 -17.04 9.49 -17.35
CA ASP A 30 -16.29 10.70 -17.71
C ASP A 30 -16.22 11.71 -16.54
N SER A 31 -17.22 11.71 -15.67
CA SER A 31 -17.24 12.50 -14.43
C SER A 31 -16.50 11.88 -13.26
N ALA A 32 -16.00 10.64 -13.37
CA ALA A 32 -15.39 9.92 -12.27
C ALA A 32 -13.97 10.40 -11.96
N ARG A 33 -13.56 10.19 -10.71
CA ARG A 33 -12.20 10.49 -10.21
C ARG A 33 -11.55 9.25 -9.64
N LEU A 34 -10.25 9.08 -9.92
CA LEU A 34 -9.43 7.98 -9.42
C LEU A 34 -8.47 8.50 -8.34
N ILE A 35 -8.38 7.77 -7.23
CA ILE A 35 -7.49 8.11 -6.10
C ILE A 35 -6.59 6.90 -5.82
N ASN A 36 -5.27 7.10 -5.87
CA ASN A 36 -4.29 6.09 -5.50
C ASN A 36 -3.34 6.62 -4.43
N VAL A 37 -3.56 6.19 -3.21
CA VAL A 37 -2.69 6.41 -2.04
C VAL A 37 -2.18 5.07 -1.47
N ALA A 38 -2.26 3.99 -2.27
CA ALA A 38 -1.90 2.64 -1.86
C ALA A 38 -0.46 2.31 -2.24
N ARG A 39 -0.20 2.00 -3.52
CA ARG A 39 1.13 1.68 -4.06
C ARG A 39 1.25 2.15 -5.50
N GLY A 40 2.46 2.58 -5.89
CA GLY A 40 2.83 2.78 -7.29
C GLY A 40 2.72 1.48 -8.08
N GLY A 41 2.53 1.57 -9.40
CA GLY A 41 2.38 0.40 -10.27
C GLY A 41 1.00 -0.27 -10.28
N ILE A 42 0.07 0.10 -9.38
CA ILE A 42 -1.33 -0.36 -9.44
C ILE A 42 -2.06 0.35 -10.59
N VAL A 43 -1.77 1.62 -10.80
CA VAL A 43 -2.26 2.41 -11.92
C VAL A 43 -1.13 2.54 -12.94
N ASN A 44 -1.39 2.23 -14.19
CA ASN A 44 -0.44 2.50 -15.27
C ASN A 44 -0.38 4.01 -15.51
N GLU A 45 0.76 4.62 -15.22
CA GLU A 45 0.94 6.08 -15.24
C GLU A 45 0.80 6.68 -16.64
N LYS A 46 1.27 5.97 -17.66
CA LYS A 46 1.13 6.40 -19.08
C LYS A 46 -0.33 6.37 -19.51
N ASP A 47 -1.03 5.31 -19.18
CA ASP A 47 -2.44 5.15 -19.50
C ASP A 47 -3.32 6.15 -18.77
N LEU A 48 -2.99 6.44 -17.51
CA LEU A 48 -3.68 7.48 -16.74
C LEU A 48 -3.48 8.86 -17.36
N SER A 49 -2.25 9.20 -17.75
CA SER A 49 -1.95 10.45 -18.44
C SER A 49 -2.77 10.60 -19.74
N ILE A 50 -2.85 9.53 -20.54
CA ILE A 50 -3.68 9.51 -21.75
C ILE A 50 -5.16 9.71 -21.40
N ALA A 51 -5.66 9.04 -20.38
CA ALA A 51 -7.06 9.14 -19.99
C ALA A 51 -7.44 10.56 -19.52
N LEU A 52 -6.57 11.19 -18.73
CA LEU A 52 -6.77 12.57 -18.25
C LEU A 52 -6.72 13.57 -19.39
N ASN A 53 -5.70 13.52 -20.23
CA ASN A 53 -5.51 14.47 -21.35
C ASN A 53 -6.58 14.31 -22.43
N ARG A 54 -7.27 13.16 -22.50
CA ARG A 54 -8.42 12.92 -23.37
C ARG A 54 -9.77 13.10 -22.67
N SER A 55 -9.77 13.56 -21.43
CA SER A 55 -11.00 13.74 -20.62
C SER A 55 -11.87 12.47 -20.54
N LEU A 56 -11.25 11.29 -20.51
CA LEU A 56 -11.95 10.01 -20.33
C LEU A 56 -12.42 9.82 -18.89
N ILE A 57 -11.79 10.52 -17.94
CA ILE A 57 -12.20 10.65 -16.54
C ILE A 57 -12.02 12.11 -16.10
N ALA A 58 -12.75 12.54 -15.09
CA ALA A 58 -12.75 13.94 -14.64
C ALA A 58 -11.45 14.36 -13.95
N GLY A 59 -10.71 13.40 -13.35
CA GLY A 59 -9.46 13.72 -12.66
C GLY A 59 -8.89 12.55 -11.88
N ALA A 60 -7.70 12.77 -11.32
CA ALA A 60 -7.05 11.80 -10.44
C ALA A 60 -6.28 12.48 -9.30
N ALA A 61 -6.07 11.74 -8.19
CA ALA A 61 -5.16 12.09 -7.12
C ALA A 61 -4.20 10.92 -6.88
N ILE A 62 -2.90 11.16 -7.01
CA ILE A 62 -1.86 10.14 -6.96
C ILE A 62 -0.80 10.57 -5.94
N ASP A 63 -0.63 9.75 -4.90
CA ASP A 63 0.37 9.95 -3.84
C ASP A 63 1.57 9.00 -3.97
N VAL A 64 1.47 7.98 -4.85
CA VAL A 64 2.44 6.89 -4.98
C VAL A 64 2.76 6.62 -6.44
N PHE A 65 4.04 6.33 -6.77
CA PHE A 65 4.53 6.24 -8.14
C PHE A 65 5.28 4.92 -8.37
N GLU A 66 5.40 4.49 -9.63
CA GLU A 66 6.20 3.32 -10.02
C GLU A 66 7.68 3.52 -9.64
N LYS A 67 8.15 4.77 -9.77
CA LYS A 67 9.50 5.17 -9.35
C LYS A 67 9.39 6.35 -8.40
N GLU A 68 9.92 6.19 -7.21
CA GLU A 68 9.96 7.24 -6.18
C GLU A 68 11.43 7.60 -5.83
N PRO A 69 11.78 8.90 -5.75
CA PRO A 69 10.95 10.07 -6.09
C PRO A 69 10.48 10.06 -7.54
N ILE A 70 9.33 10.74 -7.81
CA ILE A 70 8.79 10.85 -9.17
C ILE A 70 9.84 11.45 -10.13
N ASP A 71 10.00 10.82 -11.29
CA ASP A 71 10.92 11.30 -12.32
C ASP A 71 10.36 12.54 -13.02
N SER A 72 11.21 13.53 -13.32
CA SER A 72 10.82 14.75 -14.04
C SER A 72 10.19 14.50 -15.42
N ASN A 73 10.49 13.35 -16.03
CA ASN A 73 9.93 12.93 -17.30
C ASN A 73 8.64 12.10 -17.14
N ASN A 74 8.14 11.93 -15.92
CA ASN A 74 6.92 11.17 -15.70
C ASN A 74 5.73 11.86 -16.39
N PRO A 75 4.94 11.14 -17.21
CA PRO A 75 3.86 11.71 -18.00
C PRO A 75 2.76 12.36 -17.14
N LEU A 76 2.61 11.97 -15.87
CA LEU A 76 1.62 12.53 -14.97
C LEU A 76 1.89 13.98 -14.59
N ILE A 77 3.17 14.42 -14.57
CA ILE A 77 3.54 15.80 -14.18
C ILE A 77 2.87 16.83 -15.07
N ASN A 78 2.73 16.54 -16.36
CA ASN A 78 2.14 17.44 -17.33
C ASN A 78 0.68 17.08 -17.69
N SER A 79 0.06 16.16 -16.94
CA SER A 79 -1.32 15.77 -17.18
C SER A 79 -2.31 16.80 -16.62
N GLN A 80 -3.46 16.94 -17.26
CA GLN A 80 -4.52 17.82 -16.80
C GLN A 80 -5.32 17.18 -15.65
N ASN A 81 -5.94 18.00 -14.81
CA ASN A 81 -6.87 17.56 -13.76
C ASN A 81 -6.29 16.48 -12.83
N ILE A 82 -5.02 16.60 -12.48
CA ILE A 82 -4.35 15.68 -11.56
C ILE A 82 -3.81 16.42 -10.34
N LEU A 83 -3.92 15.78 -9.18
CA LEU A 83 -3.23 16.16 -7.95
C LEU A 83 -2.13 15.12 -7.69
N LEU A 84 -0.90 15.58 -7.53
CA LEU A 84 0.25 14.75 -7.19
C LEU A 84 0.78 15.15 -5.83
N THR A 85 1.06 14.16 -4.97
CA THR A 85 1.72 14.36 -3.68
C THR A 85 2.89 13.39 -3.54
N PRO A 86 3.98 13.75 -2.81
CA PRO A 86 5.20 12.96 -2.77
C PRO A 86 5.17 11.88 -1.69
N HIS A 87 4.21 10.94 -1.76
CA HIS A 87 4.04 9.81 -0.85
C HIS A 87 3.88 10.26 0.61
N LEU A 88 2.87 11.11 0.85
CA LEU A 88 2.60 11.72 2.16
C LEU A 88 1.69 10.90 3.07
N GLY A 89 1.14 9.78 2.62
CA GLY A 89 0.12 9.02 3.34
C GLY A 89 0.50 8.62 4.78
N ALA A 90 1.77 8.32 5.02
CA ALA A 90 2.32 8.01 6.35
C ALA A 90 3.24 9.12 6.91
N SER A 91 3.37 10.25 6.22
CA SER A 91 4.32 11.34 6.55
C SER A 91 3.63 12.54 7.18
N THR A 92 2.39 12.39 7.66
CA THR A 92 1.73 13.40 8.47
C THR A 92 2.22 13.32 9.92
N PHE A 93 2.09 14.42 10.65
CA PHE A 93 2.48 14.48 12.08
C PHE A 93 1.73 13.41 12.90
N GLU A 94 0.41 13.30 12.69
CA GLU A 94 -0.45 12.35 13.39
C GLU A 94 -0.09 10.89 13.07
N ALA A 95 0.21 10.58 11.81
CA ALA A 95 0.62 9.24 11.40
C ALA A 95 1.98 8.86 12.01
N SER A 96 2.96 9.78 11.97
CA SER A 96 4.29 9.56 12.54
C SER A 96 4.24 9.37 14.04
N GLU A 97 3.47 10.21 14.77
CA GLU A 97 3.30 10.09 16.20
C GLU A 97 2.58 8.78 16.57
N GLY A 98 1.50 8.43 15.87
CA GLY A 98 0.74 7.21 16.10
C GLY A 98 1.56 5.95 15.87
N VAL A 99 2.35 5.89 14.80
CA VAL A 99 3.24 4.76 14.51
C VAL A 99 4.34 4.65 15.57
N SER A 100 4.99 5.77 15.91
CA SER A 100 6.08 5.78 16.90
C SER A 100 5.58 5.34 18.28
N PHE A 101 4.47 5.87 18.74
CA PHE A 101 3.86 5.47 19.99
C PHE A 101 3.44 4.00 19.98
N GLY A 102 2.78 3.56 18.90
CA GLY A 102 2.31 2.19 18.75
C GLY A 102 3.44 1.16 18.83
N ILE A 103 4.56 1.39 18.12
CA ILE A 103 5.71 0.46 18.17
C ILE A 103 6.40 0.47 19.54
N CYS A 104 6.56 1.62 20.18
CA CYS A 104 7.12 1.71 21.52
C CYS A 104 6.29 0.91 22.54
N MET A 105 4.96 0.99 22.46
CA MET A 105 4.07 0.21 23.31
C MET A 105 4.21 -1.29 23.06
N GLN A 106 4.26 -1.73 21.79
CA GLN A 106 4.43 -3.14 21.45
C GLN A 106 5.77 -3.69 21.97
N VAL A 107 6.86 -2.95 21.79
CA VAL A 107 8.19 -3.32 22.31
C VAL A 107 8.18 -3.41 23.85
N ARG A 108 7.59 -2.42 24.53
CA ARG A 108 7.45 -2.44 26.00
C ARG A 108 6.67 -3.68 26.44
N ASP A 109 5.51 -3.93 25.87
CA ASP A 109 4.63 -5.05 26.26
C ASP A 109 5.33 -6.41 26.05
N TYR A 110 6.13 -6.51 24.97
CA TYR A 110 6.94 -7.70 24.75
C TYR A 110 8.06 -7.87 25.79
N LEU A 111 8.81 -6.80 26.08
CA LEU A 111 9.96 -6.89 27.01
C LEU A 111 9.55 -7.05 28.48
N ILE A 112 8.43 -6.44 28.89
CA ILE A 112 7.99 -6.45 30.30
C ILE A 112 7.04 -7.63 30.55
N ASP A 113 6.04 -7.82 29.69
CA ASP A 113 4.93 -8.73 29.92
C ASP A 113 5.04 -10.00 29.06
N GLY A 114 6.02 -10.10 28.16
CA GLY A 114 6.12 -11.17 27.18
C GLY A 114 4.96 -11.20 26.18
N LYS A 115 4.20 -10.11 26.08
CA LYS A 115 3.04 -10.02 25.21
C LYS A 115 3.46 -9.71 23.78
N LEU A 116 3.21 -10.65 22.88
CA LEU A 116 3.51 -10.50 21.46
C LEU A 116 2.29 -9.92 20.74
N SER A 117 2.48 -8.81 20.03
CA SER A 117 1.44 -8.14 19.25
C SER A 117 1.92 -7.92 17.81
N ASN A 118 1.13 -8.39 16.83
CA ASN A 118 1.40 -8.21 15.41
C ASN A 118 2.80 -8.65 14.93
N PRO A 119 3.31 -9.84 15.30
CA PRO A 119 4.62 -10.30 14.85
C PRO A 119 4.61 -10.57 13.34
N LEU A 120 5.68 -10.18 12.64
CA LEU A 120 5.82 -10.41 11.20
C LEU A 120 6.43 -11.78 10.87
N ASN A 121 7.26 -12.31 11.75
CA ASN A 121 8.08 -13.50 11.52
C ASN A 121 7.84 -14.62 12.55
N MET A 122 6.68 -14.60 13.20
CA MET A 122 6.30 -15.65 14.15
C MET A 122 5.13 -16.47 13.59
N PRO A 123 5.12 -17.79 13.81
CA PRO A 123 4.06 -18.68 13.31
C PRO A 123 2.74 -18.57 14.08
N VAL A 124 2.73 -17.83 15.19
CA VAL A 124 1.58 -17.68 16.09
C VAL A 124 1.36 -16.22 16.47
N HIS A 125 0.16 -15.90 16.90
CA HIS A 125 -0.24 -14.51 17.22
C HIS A 125 -0.09 -14.15 18.71
N ASP A 126 0.12 -15.14 19.60
CA ASP A 126 0.34 -14.91 21.02
C ASP A 126 1.37 -15.87 21.64
N MET A 127 1.94 -15.47 22.80
CA MET A 127 2.96 -16.25 23.51
C MET A 127 2.41 -17.50 24.18
N GLY A 128 1.11 -17.58 24.44
CA GLY A 128 0.46 -18.78 24.97
C GLY A 128 0.46 -19.90 23.93
N GLU A 129 0.07 -19.59 22.70
CA GLU A 129 0.15 -20.51 21.57
C GLU A 129 1.60 -20.90 21.28
N LEU A 130 2.53 -19.92 21.32
CA LEU A 130 3.95 -20.19 21.08
C LEU A 130 4.50 -21.25 22.06
N LYS A 131 4.18 -21.13 23.35
CA LYS A 131 4.62 -22.09 24.37
C LYS A 131 4.09 -23.51 24.10
N GLN A 132 2.87 -23.64 23.57
CA GLN A 132 2.28 -24.94 23.25
C GLN A 132 2.99 -25.66 22.10
N ILE A 133 3.52 -24.89 21.14
CA ILE A 133 4.20 -25.46 19.97
C ILE A 133 5.73 -25.36 20.06
N GLN A 134 6.29 -24.87 21.18
CA GLN A 134 7.74 -24.66 21.32
C GLN A 134 8.55 -25.91 21.04
N SER A 135 8.15 -27.05 21.58
CA SER A 135 8.84 -28.35 21.36
C SER A 135 8.83 -28.77 19.89
N LEU A 136 7.78 -28.40 19.11
CA LEU A 136 7.74 -28.69 17.68
C LEU A 136 8.66 -27.74 16.91
N LEU A 137 8.76 -26.49 17.33
CA LEU A 137 9.69 -25.51 16.75
C LEU A 137 11.14 -25.92 16.99
N ASP A 138 11.47 -26.32 18.23
CA ASP A 138 12.80 -26.80 18.59
C ASP A 138 13.18 -28.06 17.77
N LEU A 139 12.25 -29.00 17.60
CA LEU A 139 12.45 -30.17 16.75
C LEU A 139 12.67 -29.77 15.28
N SER A 140 11.87 -28.84 14.76
CA SER A 140 12.00 -28.38 13.38
C SER A 140 13.34 -27.66 13.13
N GLU A 141 13.83 -26.89 14.11
CA GLU A 141 15.15 -26.26 14.05
C GLU A 141 16.29 -27.31 13.99
N ILE A 142 16.20 -28.37 14.82
CA ILE A 142 17.17 -29.45 14.82
C ILE A 142 17.15 -30.16 13.46
N MET A 143 15.97 -30.50 12.95
CA MET A 143 15.83 -31.17 11.65
C MET A 143 16.35 -30.31 10.48
N GLY A 144 16.23 -29.02 10.56
CA GLY A 144 16.74 -28.09 9.53
C GLY A 144 18.25 -27.88 9.55
N LYS A 145 18.95 -28.37 10.59
CA LYS A 145 20.42 -28.35 10.74
C LYS A 145 21.12 -29.62 10.26
N ILE A 146 20.38 -30.65 9.91
CA ILE A 146 20.87 -31.92 9.36
C ILE A 146 20.90 -31.85 7.84
#